data_2b948d6dd7120b2a44a6a70bcbdb0f6d
#
_entry.id   2b948d6dd7120b2a44a6a70bcbdb0f6d
#
_cell.length_a   1.000
_cell.length_b   1.000
_cell.length_c   1.000
_cell.angle_alpha   90.00
_cell.angle_beta   90.00
_cell.angle_gamma   90.00
#
_symmetry.space_group_name_H-M   'P 1'
#
loop_
_entity.id
_entity.type
_entity.pdbx_description
1 polymer ?
#
loop_
_entity_poly.entity_id
_entity_poly.type
_entity_poly.pdbx_seq_one_letter_code
_entity_poly.pdbx_strand_id
1 'polypeptide(L)'
;MSPVGIALIVGFIVILIVCIMIDKKGNEKFKKQMGEQYPVKEAFGRAYVTEKGELLYRLESGTVLGYKKWNISDIAYIATYRAEFSFLDKDGNTMRGEYLTPSKKKFLKEKAYVSFNIELDNVKDFVAFVKKHGPHIEHSVGGKVVQD
;
A
#
# COMPACT_ATOMS: atom_id res chain seq x y z
N MET A 1 23.38 3.45 -39.08
CA MET A 1 22.13 2.72 -38.71
C MET A 1 21.24 2.60 -39.95
N SER A 2 20.74 1.44 -40.25
CA SER A 2 19.88 1.25 -41.43
C SER A 2 18.50 1.89 -41.19
N PRO A 3 17.78 2.33 -42.24
CA PRO A 3 16.42 2.85 -42.10
C PRO A 3 15.48 1.85 -41.43
N VAL A 4 15.68 0.56 -41.63
CA VAL A 4 14.92 -0.52 -40.98
C VAL A 4 15.17 -0.59 -39.48
N GLY A 5 16.42 -0.42 -39.06
CA GLY A 5 16.80 -0.36 -37.66
C GLY A 5 16.15 0.80 -36.92
N ILE A 6 16.14 1.97 -37.55
CA ILE A 6 15.48 3.18 -37.02
C ILE A 6 13.96 2.95 -36.88
N ALA A 7 13.32 2.39 -37.89
CA ALA A 7 11.89 2.09 -37.87
C ALA A 7 11.52 1.12 -36.76
N LEU A 8 12.33 0.08 -36.48
CA LEU A 8 12.12 -0.89 -35.40
C LEU A 8 12.23 -0.21 -34.02
N ILE A 9 13.21 0.66 -33.83
CA ILE A 9 13.38 1.39 -32.57
C ILE A 9 12.20 2.34 -32.32
N VAL A 10 11.79 3.10 -33.31
CA VAL A 10 10.62 3.99 -33.23
C VAL A 10 9.36 3.22 -32.92
N GLY A 11 9.14 2.10 -33.63
CA GLY A 11 7.99 1.21 -33.39
C GLY A 11 7.97 0.68 -31.94
N PHE A 12 9.12 0.26 -31.42
CA PHE A 12 9.22 -0.22 -30.03
C PHE A 12 8.91 0.87 -29.01
N ILE A 13 9.44 2.09 -29.22
CA ILE A 13 9.16 3.24 -28.35
C ILE A 13 7.66 3.57 -28.34
N VAL A 14 7.01 3.57 -29.52
CA VAL A 14 5.56 3.83 -29.63
C VAL A 14 4.77 2.79 -28.84
N ILE A 15 5.10 1.50 -28.97
CA ILE A 15 4.45 0.42 -28.23
C ILE A 15 4.61 0.62 -26.72
N LEU A 16 5.80 0.96 -26.25
CA LEU A 16 6.05 1.26 -24.84
C LEU A 16 5.19 2.40 -24.33
N ILE A 17 5.11 3.49 -25.08
CA ILE A 17 4.30 4.67 -24.71
C ILE A 17 2.81 4.28 -24.63
N VAL A 18 2.32 3.53 -25.60
CA VAL A 18 0.91 3.07 -25.61
C VAL A 18 0.63 2.16 -24.40
N CYS A 19 1.53 1.23 -24.08
CA CYS A 19 1.40 0.36 -22.91
C CYS A 19 1.36 1.17 -21.60
N ILE A 20 2.25 2.15 -21.46
CA ILE A 20 2.29 3.04 -20.28
C ILE A 20 0.99 3.85 -20.17
N MET A 21 0.46 4.35 -21.28
CA MET A 21 -0.81 5.10 -21.29
C MET A 21 -2.01 4.22 -20.90
N ILE A 22 -2.04 2.98 -21.37
CA ILE A 22 -3.10 2.03 -21.02
C ILE A 22 -3.05 1.70 -19.52
N ASP A 23 -1.86 1.41 -18.99
CA ASP A 23 -1.66 1.14 -17.56
C ASP A 23 -2.05 2.34 -16.71
N LYS A 24 -1.67 3.55 -17.11
CA LYS A 24 -2.02 4.77 -16.42
C LYS A 24 -3.54 4.99 -16.36
N LYS A 25 -4.24 4.78 -17.47
CA LYS A 25 -5.72 4.87 -17.53
C LYS A 25 -6.38 3.82 -16.65
N GLY A 26 -5.88 2.58 -16.66
CA GLY A 26 -6.34 1.50 -15.80
C GLY A 26 -6.17 1.82 -14.32
N ASN A 27 -5.02 2.38 -13.95
CA ASN A 27 -4.73 2.80 -12.58
C ASN A 27 -5.63 3.95 -12.12
N GLU A 28 -5.87 4.94 -12.97
CA GLU A 28 -6.78 6.08 -12.66
C GLU A 28 -8.22 5.59 -12.46
N LYS A 29 -8.70 4.70 -13.33
CA LYS A 29 -10.01 4.08 -13.18
C LYS A 29 -10.12 3.30 -11.89
N PHE A 30 -9.09 2.53 -11.55
CA PHE A 30 -9.03 1.77 -10.30
C PHE A 30 -9.00 2.68 -9.08
N LYS A 31 -8.20 3.74 -9.07
CA LYS A 31 -8.21 4.75 -7.99
C LYS A 31 -9.59 5.35 -7.78
N LYS A 32 -10.29 5.67 -8.86
CA LYS A 32 -11.66 6.20 -8.79
C LYS A 32 -12.62 5.18 -8.19
N GLN A 33 -12.58 3.94 -8.65
CA GLN A 33 -13.40 2.85 -8.09
C GLN A 33 -13.12 2.62 -6.61
N MET A 34 -11.85 2.66 -6.21
CA MET A 34 -11.46 2.53 -4.80
C MET A 34 -12.00 3.69 -3.96
N GLY A 35 -11.93 4.92 -4.46
CA GLY A 35 -12.47 6.09 -3.76
C GLY A 35 -13.99 6.05 -3.61
N GLU A 36 -14.71 5.50 -4.57
CA GLU A 36 -16.16 5.32 -4.49
C GLU A 36 -16.56 4.19 -3.54
N GLN A 37 -15.83 3.08 -3.57
CA GLN A 37 -16.08 1.89 -2.74
C GLN A 37 -15.63 2.10 -1.29
N TYR A 38 -14.54 2.82 -1.09
CA TYR A 38 -13.91 3.06 0.21
C TYR A 38 -13.72 4.56 0.45
N PRO A 39 -14.78 5.30 0.84
CA PRO A 39 -14.67 6.72 1.14
C PRO A 39 -13.65 7.00 2.24
N VAL A 40 -12.67 7.85 1.97
CA VAL A 40 -11.57 8.17 2.88
C VAL A 40 -12.01 9.18 3.93
N LYS A 41 -11.77 8.86 5.20
CA LYS A 41 -11.97 9.77 6.34
C LYS A 41 -10.71 10.61 6.60
N GLU A 42 -9.55 9.99 6.59
CA GLU A 42 -8.26 10.64 6.82
C GLU A 42 -7.15 9.87 6.10
N ALA A 43 -6.13 10.58 5.65
CA ALA A 43 -4.98 10.00 4.97
C ALA A 43 -3.68 10.44 5.62
N PHE A 44 -2.71 9.54 5.63
CA PHE A 44 -1.33 9.79 6.03
C PHE A 44 -0.40 9.13 5.01
N GLY A 45 0.21 9.94 4.14
CA GLY A 45 1.04 9.42 3.06
C GLY A 45 0.28 8.43 2.17
N ARG A 46 0.71 7.18 2.16
CA ARG A 46 0.07 6.09 1.41
C ARG A 46 -1.01 5.33 2.18
N ALA A 47 -1.22 5.70 3.43
CA ALA A 47 -2.22 5.07 4.29
C ALA A 47 -3.51 5.88 4.28
N TYR A 48 -4.63 5.20 4.20
CA TYR A 48 -5.96 5.79 4.19
C TYR A 48 -6.84 5.08 5.20
N VAL A 49 -7.49 5.84 6.07
CA VAL A 49 -8.54 5.30 6.95
C VAL A 49 -9.89 5.66 6.33
N THR A 50 -10.72 4.64 6.15
CA THR A 50 -12.06 4.81 5.57
C THR A 50 -13.11 5.14 6.63
N GLU A 51 -14.24 5.67 6.20
CA GLU A 51 -15.36 5.94 7.09
C GLU A 51 -15.95 4.67 7.72
N LYS A 52 -15.71 3.50 7.12
CA LYS A 52 -16.14 2.21 7.63
C LYS A 52 -15.17 1.56 8.63
N GLY A 53 -14.09 2.24 9.02
CA GLY A 53 -13.10 1.72 9.95
C GLY A 53 -12.12 0.72 9.34
N GLU A 54 -11.84 0.85 8.06
CA GLU A 54 -10.84 0.06 7.35
C GLU A 54 -9.59 0.89 7.10
N LEU A 55 -8.43 0.26 7.16
CA LEU A 55 -7.16 0.88 6.80
C LEU A 55 -6.67 0.30 5.47
N LEU A 56 -6.40 1.18 4.52
CA LEU A 56 -5.84 0.86 3.21
C LEU A 56 -4.43 1.40 3.12
N TYR A 57 -3.52 0.62 2.58
CA TYR A 57 -2.16 1.07 2.29
C TYR A 57 -1.87 0.89 0.80
N ARG A 58 -1.52 1.98 0.13
CA ARG A 58 -1.21 1.99 -1.30
C ARG A 58 0.16 1.41 -1.57
N LEU A 59 0.20 0.40 -2.44
CA LEU A 59 1.41 -0.24 -2.92
C LEU A 59 1.61 0.10 -4.38
N GLU A 60 2.80 0.55 -4.73
CA GLU A 60 3.18 0.83 -6.10
C GLU A 60 4.45 0.05 -6.45
N SER A 61 4.44 -0.66 -7.57
CA SER A 61 5.60 -1.33 -8.11
C SER A 61 5.62 -1.12 -9.62
N GLY A 62 6.50 -0.23 -10.08
CA GLY A 62 6.52 0.22 -11.47
C GLY A 62 5.18 0.90 -11.83
N THR A 63 4.48 0.35 -12.82
CA THR A 63 3.15 0.83 -13.25
C THR A 63 1.99 0.15 -12.53
N VAL A 64 2.27 -0.84 -11.68
CA VAL A 64 1.23 -1.60 -10.97
C VAL A 64 0.86 -0.90 -9.68
N LEU A 65 -0.43 -0.61 -9.54
CA LEU A 65 -1.04 -0.04 -8.34
C LEU A 65 -1.85 -1.11 -7.63
N GLY A 66 -1.71 -1.19 -6.32
CA GLY A 66 -2.51 -2.06 -5.47
C GLY A 66 -2.71 -1.45 -4.10
N TYR A 67 -3.62 -2.03 -3.33
CA TYR A 67 -3.85 -1.65 -1.94
C TYR A 67 -3.90 -2.89 -1.07
N LYS A 68 -3.37 -2.81 0.13
CA LYS A 68 -3.67 -3.74 1.21
C LYS A 68 -4.73 -3.15 2.11
N LYS A 69 -5.70 -3.97 2.51
CA LYS A 69 -6.81 -3.56 3.37
C LYS A 69 -6.83 -4.41 4.64
N TRP A 70 -6.98 -3.73 5.78
CA TRP A 70 -7.21 -4.36 7.09
C TRP A 70 -8.40 -3.70 7.76
N ASN A 71 -9.16 -4.47 8.53
CA ASN A 71 -10.15 -3.92 9.44
C ASN A 71 -9.44 -3.45 10.72
N ILE A 72 -9.56 -2.18 11.05
CA ILE A 72 -8.87 -1.61 12.22
C ILE A 72 -9.29 -2.33 13.52
N SER A 73 -10.55 -2.74 13.62
CA SER A 73 -11.05 -3.48 14.78
C SER A 73 -10.37 -4.82 15.03
N ASP A 74 -9.81 -5.44 13.98
CA ASP A 74 -9.15 -6.74 14.09
C ASP A 74 -7.65 -6.61 14.42
N ILE A 75 -7.08 -5.42 14.27
CA ILE A 75 -5.67 -5.16 14.55
C ILE A 75 -5.47 -5.03 16.06
N ALA A 76 -4.62 -5.87 16.63
CA ALA A 76 -4.23 -5.76 18.04
C ALA A 76 -2.94 -5.00 18.24
N TYR A 77 -1.97 -5.18 17.34
CA TYR A 77 -0.66 -4.55 17.43
C TYR A 77 -0.21 -3.99 16.09
N ILE A 78 0.49 -2.88 16.12
CA ILE A 78 1.34 -2.42 15.03
C ILE A 78 2.79 -2.69 15.39
N ALA A 79 3.43 -3.60 14.65
CA ALA A 79 4.83 -3.94 14.82
C ALA A 79 5.68 -3.14 13.84
N THR A 80 6.69 -2.46 14.34
CA THR A 80 7.60 -1.68 13.50
C THR A 80 9.02 -2.21 13.64
N TYR A 81 9.73 -2.21 12.53
CA TYR A 81 11.15 -2.53 12.46
C TYR A 81 11.81 -1.65 11.40
N ARG A 82 12.68 -0.73 11.84
CA ARG A 82 13.27 0.29 10.95
C ARG A 82 12.17 1.08 10.24
N ALA A 83 12.17 1.10 8.92
CA ALA A 83 11.18 1.77 8.08
C ALA A 83 10.07 0.82 7.59
N GLU A 84 9.85 -0.29 8.28
CA GLU A 84 8.85 -1.30 7.93
C GLU A 84 7.83 -1.46 9.05
N PHE A 85 6.61 -1.82 8.68
CA PHE A 85 5.57 -2.14 9.66
C PHE A 85 4.79 -3.38 9.25
N SER A 86 4.20 -4.02 10.24
CA SER A 86 3.18 -5.06 10.05
C SER A 86 2.09 -4.93 11.10
N PHE A 87 0.91 -5.42 10.79
CA PHE A 87 -0.17 -5.52 11.75
C PHE A 87 -0.27 -6.93 12.29
N LEU A 88 -0.48 -7.04 13.59
CA LEU A 88 -0.61 -8.32 14.28
C LEU A 88 -2.00 -8.44 14.89
N ASP A 89 -2.53 -9.66 14.91
CA ASP A 89 -3.76 -9.99 15.62
C ASP A 89 -3.51 -10.16 17.13
N LYS A 90 -4.56 -10.46 17.87
CA LYS A 90 -4.51 -10.65 19.34
C LYS A 90 -3.57 -11.79 19.77
N ASP A 91 -3.31 -12.75 18.89
CA ASP A 91 -2.43 -13.88 19.16
C ASP A 91 -0.97 -13.58 18.75
N GLY A 92 -0.70 -12.38 18.26
CA GLY A 92 0.62 -11.94 17.81
C GLY A 92 0.98 -12.42 16.41
N ASN A 93 0.04 -12.98 15.65
CA ASN A 93 0.25 -13.43 14.29
C ASN A 93 0.13 -12.27 13.31
N THR A 94 0.99 -12.27 12.29
CA THR A 94 0.97 -11.25 11.23
C THR A 94 -0.32 -11.34 10.42
N MET A 95 -1.00 -10.20 10.31
CA MET A 95 -2.18 -10.04 9.48
C MET A 95 -1.75 -9.58 8.08
N ARG A 96 -1.94 -10.42 7.09
CA ARG A 96 -1.53 -10.10 5.71
C ARG A 96 -2.42 -9.06 5.03
N GLY A 97 -3.64 -8.92 5.49
CA GLY A 97 -4.63 -8.06 4.87
C GLY A 97 -5.20 -8.63 3.57
N GLU A 98 -6.17 -7.95 3.02
CA GLU A 98 -6.74 -8.26 1.71
C GLU A 98 -6.04 -7.43 0.63
N TYR A 99 -5.56 -8.09 -0.41
CA TYR A 99 -4.88 -7.43 -1.51
C TYR A 99 -5.87 -7.06 -2.62
N LEU A 100 -5.96 -5.77 -2.90
CA LEU A 100 -6.84 -5.19 -3.91
C LEU A 100 -5.99 -4.65 -5.07
N THR A 101 -6.23 -5.15 -6.27
CA THR A 101 -5.48 -4.77 -7.46
C THR A 101 -6.41 -4.71 -8.69
N PRO A 102 -6.16 -3.80 -9.66
CA PRO A 102 -6.96 -3.68 -10.86
C PRO A 102 -6.81 -4.88 -11.80
N SER A 103 -5.67 -5.56 -11.75
CA SER A 103 -5.43 -6.79 -12.49
C SER A 103 -5.47 -7.96 -11.51
N LYS A 104 -6.21 -9.04 -11.85
CA LYS A 104 -6.18 -10.29 -11.09
C LYS A 104 -4.79 -10.98 -11.13
N LYS A 105 -3.79 -10.32 -11.67
CA LYS A 105 -2.42 -10.82 -11.78
C LYS A 105 -1.71 -10.61 -10.44
N LYS A 106 -1.42 -11.70 -9.74
CA LYS A 106 -0.67 -11.74 -8.48
C LYS A 106 0.83 -11.47 -8.71
N PHE A 107 1.21 -10.33 -9.28
CA PHE A 107 2.62 -10.02 -9.53
C PHE A 107 3.36 -9.46 -8.31
N LEU A 108 2.64 -8.90 -7.35
CA LEU A 108 3.25 -8.46 -6.11
C LEU A 108 3.21 -9.63 -5.12
N LYS A 109 4.38 -10.14 -4.76
CA LYS A 109 4.49 -11.09 -3.66
C LYS A 109 3.93 -10.40 -2.41
N GLU A 110 2.97 -11.03 -1.77
CA GLU A 110 2.48 -10.58 -0.47
C GLU A 110 3.65 -10.57 0.51
N LYS A 111 4.08 -9.37 0.89
CA LYS A 111 5.03 -9.20 1.99
C LYS A 111 4.24 -8.99 3.27
N ALA A 112 4.61 -9.70 4.32
CA ALA A 112 4.05 -9.48 5.64
C ALA A 112 4.35 -8.07 6.14
N TYR A 113 5.53 -7.56 5.81
CA TYR A 113 5.95 -6.19 6.12
C TYR A 113 5.80 -5.29 4.91
N VAL A 114 5.33 -4.08 5.16
CA VAL A 114 5.23 -3.03 4.16
C VAL A 114 6.33 -2.01 4.43
N SER A 115 7.19 -1.78 3.44
CA SER A 115 8.25 -0.78 3.57
C SER A 115 7.71 0.64 3.55
N PHE A 116 8.14 1.41 4.52
CA PHE A 116 8.02 2.87 4.50
C PHE A 116 9.25 3.44 3.80
N ASN A 117 9.18 3.92 2.63
CA ASN A 117 10.26 4.69 2.01
C ASN A 117 10.31 6.11 2.58
N ILE A 118 10.45 6.23 3.91
CA ILE A 118 10.32 7.51 4.61
C ILE A 118 11.31 7.50 5.78
N GLU A 119 11.78 8.68 6.19
CA GLU A 119 12.65 8.89 7.33
C GLU A 119 12.05 8.35 8.64
N LEU A 120 12.92 7.95 9.56
CA LEU A 120 12.54 7.35 10.86
C LEU A 120 11.50 8.16 11.65
N ASP A 121 11.52 9.47 11.55
CA ASP A 121 10.57 10.37 12.23
C ASP A 121 9.12 10.13 11.77
N ASN A 122 8.93 9.73 10.52
CA ASN A 122 7.62 9.46 9.96
C ASN A 122 6.99 8.13 10.43
N VAL A 123 7.81 7.19 10.87
CA VAL A 123 7.31 5.93 11.48
C VAL A 123 6.55 6.24 12.76
N LYS A 124 7.08 7.13 13.59
CA LYS A 124 6.42 7.57 14.83
C LYS A 124 5.07 8.24 14.54
N ASP A 125 5.03 9.14 13.57
CA ASP A 125 3.82 9.85 13.17
C ASP A 125 2.79 8.89 12.56
N PHE A 126 3.25 7.88 11.82
CA PHE A 126 2.37 6.84 11.29
C PHE A 126 1.75 5.98 12.39
N VAL A 127 2.55 5.58 13.38
CA VAL A 127 2.03 4.85 14.55
C VAL A 127 0.98 5.67 15.28
N ALA A 128 1.24 6.97 15.49
CA ALA A 128 0.28 7.88 16.10
C ALA A 128 -1.02 7.99 15.28
N PHE A 129 -0.91 8.06 13.96
CA PHE A 129 -2.05 8.06 13.04
C PHE A 129 -2.90 6.79 13.17
N VAL A 130 -2.27 5.62 13.18
CA VAL A 130 -2.97 4.33 13.35
C VAL A 130 -3.67 4.25 14.71
N LYS A 131 -2.99 4.64 15.79
CA LYS A 131 -3.55 4.65 17.16
C LYS A 131 -4.68 5.65 17.33
N LYS A 132 -4.65 6.77 16.62
CA LYS A 132 -5.74 7.75 16.61
C LYS A 132 -7.06 7.13 16.12
N HIS A 133 -6.99 6.28 15.10
CA HIS A 133 -8.15 5.62 14.52
C HIS A 133 -8.46 4.26 15.16
N GLY A 134 -7.49 3.67 15.85
CA GLY A 134 -7.64 2.44 16.61
C GLY A 134 -6.98 2.58 17.99
N PRO A 135 -7.62 3.25 18.96
CA PRO A 135 -7.02 3.48 20.30
C PRO A 135 -6.67 2.22 21.07
N HIS A 136 -7.28 1.09 20.72
CA HIS A 136 -6.99 -0.23 21.29
C HIS A 136 -5.69 -0.84 20.75
N ILE A 137 -5.14 -0.31 19.64
CA ILE A 137 -3.94 -0.86 19.00
C ILE A 137 -2.71 -0.48 19.81
N GLU A 138 -1.89 -1.48 20.12
CA GLU A 138 -0.63 -1.27 20.82
C GLU A 138 0.55 -1.27 19.83
N HIS A 139 1.59 -0.51 20.16
CA HIS A 139 2.82 -0.46 19.37
C HIS A 139 3.82 -1.48 19.89
N SER A 140 4.36 -2.31 19.01
CA SER A 140 5.36 -3.33 19.32
C SER A 140 6.64 -3.07 18.51
N VAL A 141 7.78 -3.11 19.19
CA VAL A 141 9.11 -3.02 18.58
C VAL A 141 9.93 -4.23 19.06
N GLY A 142 10.40 -5.04 18.11
CA GLY A 142 11.19 -6.23 18.44
C GLY A 142 10.47 -7.23 19.35
N GLY A 143 9.16 -7.35 19.20
CA GLY A 143 8.32 -8.26 19.99
C GLY A 143 7.94 -7.73 21.38
N LYS A 144 8.31 -6.49 21.70
CA LYS A 144 7.96 -5.85 22.98
C LYS A 144 6.99 -4.71 22.75
N VAL A 145 5.94 -4.64 23.57
CA VAL A 145 5.00 -3.52 23.57
C VAL A 145 5.69 -2.27 24.11
N VAL A 146 5.58 -1.18 23.36
CA VAL A 146 6.15 0.13 23.70
C VAL A 146 5.02 1.02 24.20
N GLN A 147 5.24 1.64 25.37
CA GLN A 147 4.33 2.67 25.86
C GLN A 147 4.79 4.03 25.33
N ASP A 148 3.88 4.77 24.75
CA ASP A 148 4.13 6.13 24.25
C ASP A 148 4.07 7.16 25.40
#